data_9fc187bc9a47f365ad1209b8fbc447e3
#
_entry.id   9fc187bc9a47f365ad1209b8fbc447e3
#
_cell.length_a   1.000
_cell.length_b   1.000
_cell.length_c   1.000
_cell.angle_alpha   90.00
_cell.angle_beta   90.00
_cell.angle_gamma   90.00
#
_symmetry.space_group_name_H-M   'P 1'
#
loop_
_entity.id
_entity.type
_entity.pdbx_description
1 polymer ?
#
loop_
_entity_poly.entity_id
_entity_poly.type
_entity_poly.pdbx_seq_one_letter_code
_entity_poly.pdbx_strand_id
1 'polypeptide(L)'
;MERSPPGSRYDTCETDMKITEFLTAALFLAGAVFQANASDIPRGEYPRPQFERTAWMNLNGVWDYTFDFSGSGLERGLEKATAFEGRITVPFCPESSLSGVGYTDFINCIWYHREVAVPEAWRGKDILLNFGAVYYNAEVYVDGVFAARHIGGSSSFSVDLTRLVTPGKSHHLVVRATSDVRSTTQGAGKQNLQYASYGCNYTRTTGIWQTVWMEAVDPAGLLSAHVVTDIDQGQLVITPRFRSESGNTLHIAVKEGGKVVATAAVRAANSSVAVLPVKRPKLWSPESPFLYDITYRIVNAKGEVLDEVNSYAGMRKVHIEGNRIYLNNEPYYQRLVLDQGFYPDGIWTAPSDAALKRDIELSMAAGFNGARLHQKAFEERFHYWADRLGYITWGEAPSWGMDANGIETARNFLTEWSELVLRDRNHPSLLIWTPMNEEWWPDRVQ
;
A
#
# COMPACT_ATOMS: atom_id res chain seq x y z
N MET A 1 71.02 -27.61 4.49
CA MET A 1 71.01 -29.06 4.74
C MET A 1 69.70 -29.52 4.21
N GLU A 2 69.65 -29.98 2.97
CA GLU A 2 69.71 -31.36 2.54
C GLU A 2 68.51 -32.18 3.11
N ARG A 3 67.65 -32.84 2.39
CA ARG A 3 67.66 -33.46 1.04
C ARG A 3 66.22 -33.88 0.63
N SER A 4 65.96 -33.81 -0.67
CA SER A 4 64.89 -34.55 -1.37
C SER A 4 65.38 -36.00 -1.70
N PRO A 5 64.66 -36.75 -2.56
CA PRO A 5 63.38 -37.46 -2.56
C PRO A 5 63.61 -38.99 -2.59
N PRO A 6 62.95 -40.00 -3.17
CA PRO A 6 62.16 -40.08 -4.41
C PRO A 6 60.99 -41.09 -4.47
N GLY A 7 60.27 -41.12 -5.56
CA GLY A 7 60.03 -42.28 -6.43
C GLY A 7 58.62 -42.79 -6.55
N SER A 8 58.00 -42.46 -7.61
CA SER A 8 57.49 -43.17 -8.81
C SER A 8 56.88 -44.56 -8.62
N ARG A 9 55.68 -44.72 -9.17
CA ARG A 9 55.41 -45.72 -10.26
C ARG A 9 54.02 -45.55 -10.87
N TYR A 10 54.03 -45.55 -12.18
CA TYR A 10 52.92 -45.70 -13.08
C TYR A 10 52.26 -47.04 -12.92
N ASP A 11 50.96 -47.15 -13.15
CA ASP A 11 50.39 -48.20 -14.01
C ASP A 11 49.10 -47.81 -14.67
N THR A 12 49.10 -47.99 -15.94
CA THR A 12 48.06 -47.86 -16.95
C THR A 12 47.07 -49.01 -16.85
N CYS A 13 45.78 -48.70 -17.03
CA CYS A 13 44.89 -49.64 -17.73
C CYS A 13 43.76 -48.88 -18.43
N GLU A 14 43.76 -49.02 -19.74
CA GLU A 14 42.67 -48.72 -20.66
C GLU A 14 41.47 -49.64 -20.36
N THR A 15 40.25 -49.16 -20.59
CA THR A 15 39.38 -49.60 -21.70
C THR A 15 37.94 -49.22 -21.46
N ASP A 16 37.38 -48.68 -22.55
CA ASP A 16 35.98 -48.76 -22.97
C ASP A 16 34.83 -48.52 -21.99
N MET A 17 34.12 -47.40 -22.17
CA MET A 17 32.65 -47.50 -22.27
C MET A 17 32.00 -46.28 -22.91
N LYS A 18 31.52 -46.54 -24.11
CA LYS A 18 30.22 -46.10 -24.67
C LYS A 18 29.76 -44.67 -24.58
N ILE A 19 29.88 -44.04 -25.71
CA ILE A 19 29.05 -42.99 -26.30
C ILE A 19 27.54 -43.30 -26.09
N THR A 20 26.91 -42.77 -25.07
CA THR A 20 25.43 -42.69 -24.96
C THR A 20 24.94 -41.66 -23.91
N GLU A 21 25.63 -40.57 -23.67
CA GLU A 21 25.15 -39.47 -22.78
C GLU A 21 25.41 -38.07 -23.34
N PHE A 22 25.27 -37.85 -24.62
CA PHE A 22 25.43 -36.55 -25.24
C PHE A 22 24.15 -36.04 -25.97
N LEU A 23 22.96 -36.32 -25.42
CA LEU A 23 21.72 -35.83 -26.03
C LEU A 23 20.63 -35.42 -25.03
N THR A 24 20.99 -34.97 -23.81
CA THR A 24 20.01 -34.44 -22.85
C THR A 24 20.42 -33.12 -22.17
N ALA A 25 21.41 -32.42 -22.70
CA ALA A 25 21.89 -31.15 -22.12
C ALA A 25 21.60 -29.91 -23.01
N ALA A 26 20.67 -29.96 -23.95
CA ALA A 26 20.41 -28.88 -24.88
C ALA A 26 18.92 -28.42 -24.93
N LEU A 27 18.18 -28.47 -23.81
CA LEU A 27 16.78 -27.97 -23.78
C LEU A 27 16.40 -27.31 -22.43
N PHE A 28 17.34 -26.66 -21.73
CA PHE A 28 17.06 -25.83 -20.56
C PHE A 28 17.76 -24.46 -20.63
N LEU A 29 17.68 -23.80 -21.78
CA LEU A 29 18.19 -22.45 -21.96
C LEU A 29 17.17 -21.60 -22.72
N ALA A 30 15.94 -21.52 -22.20
CA ALA A 30 14.97 -20.48 -22.59
C ALA A 30 13.96 -20.33 -21.46
N GLY A 31 14.24 -19.44 -20.50
CA GLY A 31 13.31 -19.16 -19.42
C GLY A 31 13.96 -18.60 -18.15
N ALA A 32 15.10 -17.94 -18.24
CA ALA A 32 15.55 -17.07 -17.17
C ALA A 32 14.67 -15.80 -17.18
N VAL A 33 13.45 -15.92 -16.70
CA VAL A 33 12.73 -14.75 -16.17
C VAL A 33 13.61 -14.24 -15.03
N PHE A 34 14.19 -13.05 -15.20
CA PHE A 34 14.82 -12.31 -14.12
C PHE A 34 13.75 -12.07 -13.05
N GLN A 35 13.59 -12.99 -12.12
CA GLN A 35 13.06 -12.66 -10.81
C GLN A 35 14.16 -11.83 -10.14
N ALA A 36 14.07 -10.50 -10.25
CA ALA A 36 14.78 -9.64 -9.34
C ALA A 36 14.46 -10.15 -7.94
N ASN A 37 15.48 -10.44 -7.15
CA ASN A 37 15.29 -10.85 -5.78
C ASN A 37 14.46 -9.77 -5.09
N ALA A 38 13.44 -10.13 -4.31
CA ALA A 38 12.58 -9.20 -3.60
C ALA A 38 13.37 -8.22 -2.69
N SER A 39 14.65 -8.50 -2.42
CA SER A 39 15.60 -7.61 -1.72
C SER A 39 16.06 -6.39 -2.52
N ASP A 40 15.88 -6.37 -3.84
CA ASP A 40 16.40 -5.30 -4.71
C ASP A 40 15.32 -4.29 -5.13
N ILE A 41 14.05 -4.56 -4.82
CA ILE A 41 12.93 -3.66 -5.12
C ILE A 41 12.73 -2.69 -3.96
N PRO A 42 12.84 -1.36 -4.18
CA PRO A 42 12.56 -0.37 -3.14
C PRO A 42 11.15 -0.55 -2.60
N ARG A 43 10.97 -0.60 -1.26
CA ARG A 43 9.67 -0.84 -0.65
C ARG A 43 9.01 -2.10 -1.22
N GLY A 44 9.76 -3.20 -1.19
CA GLY A 44 9.39 -4.48 -1.78
C GLY A 44 8.34 -5.26 -0.97
N GLU A 45 8.01 -4.84 0.25
CA GLU A 45 6.99 -5.43 1.10
C GLU A 45 5.57 -5.28 0.51
N TYR A 46 4.65 -6.19 0.90
CA TYR A 46 3.25 -6.06 0.49
C TYR A 46 2.62 -4.79 1.10
N PRO A 47 2.05 -3.89 0.28
CA PRO A 47 1.72 -2.54 0.75
C PRO A 47 0.46 -2.46 1.60
N ARG A 48 -0.46 -3.43 1.49
CA ARG A 48 -1.78 -3.45 2.15
C ARG A 48 -1.95 -4.66 3.08
N PRO A 49 -1.26 -4.69 4.24
CA PRO A 49 -1.12 -5.90 5.07
C PRO A 49 -2.40 -6.40 5.75
N GLN A 50 -3.45 -5.57 5.80
CA GLN A 50 -4.78 -6.00 6.26
C GLN A 50 -5.64 -6.62 5.15
N PHE A 51 -5.09 -6.79 3.93
CA PHE A 51 -5.84 -7.34 2.82
C PHE A 51 -4.91 -7.99 1.78
N GLU A 52 -4.17 -9.01 2.22
CA GLU A 52 -3.05 -9.60 1.47
C GLU A 52 -3.50 -10.74 0.57
N ARG A 53 -3.06 -10.70 -0.71
CA ARG A 53 -3.18 -11.78 -1.69
C ARG A 53 -1.81 -12.30 -2.12
N THR A 54 -1.76 -13.56 -2.52
CA THR A 54 -0.55 -14.17 -3.05
C THR A 54 -0.33 -13.85 -4.54
N ALA A 55 -1.41 -13.60 -5.29
CA ALA A 55 -1.34 -13.28 -6.73
C ALA A 55 -1.16 -11.77 -6.92
N TRP A 56 0.04 -11.26 -6.67
CA TRP A 56 0.39 -9.85 -6.81
C TRP A 56 1.79 -9.65 -7.37
N MET A 57 2.07 -8.45 -7.84
CA MET A 57 3.36 -8.04 -8.40
C MET A 57 3.67 -6.61 -8.00
N ASN A 58 4.82 -6.38 -7.36
CA ASN A 58 5.31 -5.05 -7.03
C ASN A 58 5.83 -4.35 -8.30
N LEU A 59 5.42 -3.12 -8.53
CA LEU A 59 5.86 -2.29 -9.66
C LEU A 59 6.80 -1.17 -9.25
N ASN A 60 7.30 -1.14 -8.01
CA ASN A 60 8.35 -0.19 -7.62
C ASN A 60 9.65 -0.47 -8.36
N GLY A 61 10.60 0.44 -8.25
CA GLY A 61 11.89 0.40 -8.92
C GLY A 61 12.01 1.44 -10.01
N VAL A 62 12.82 1.16 -11.03
CA VAL A 62 13.12 2.16 -12.07
C VAL A 62 11.98 2.29 -13.06
N TRP A 63 11.51 3.52 -13.23
CA TRP A 63 10.55 3.96 -14.25
C TRP A 63 11.21 5.01 -15.14
N ASP A 64 10.71 5.18 -16.33
CA ASP A 64 11.03 6.34 -17.17
C ASP A 64 10.18 7.52 -16.74
N TYR A 65 10.68 8.75 -16.88
CA TYR A 65 9.88 9.96 -16.63
C TYR A 65 10.25 11.11 -17.54
N THR A 66 9.32 12.06 -17.64
CA THR A 66 9.58 13.39 -18.19
C THR A 66 8.73 14.44 -17.49
N PHE A 67 9.29 15.64 -17.27
CA PHE A 67 8.50 16.78 -16.82
C PHE A 67 7.75 17.43 -17.99
N ASP A 68 6.59 17.96 -17.69
CA ASP A 68 5.74 18.66 -18.65
C ASP A 68 5.30 20.01 -18.10
N PHE A 69 6.28 20.92 -17.95
CA PHE A 69 6.00 22.25 -17.40
C PHE A 69 5.06 23.11 -18.24
N SER A 70 4.92 22.81 -19.54
CA SER A 70 3.99 23.48 -20.44
C SER A 70 2.57 22.94 -20.39
N GLY A 71 2.36 21.75 -19.80
CA GLY A 71 1.07 21.06 -19.77
C GLY A 71 0.61 20.54 -21.14
N SER A 72 1.50 20.47 -22.13
CA SER A 72 1.19 20.11 -23.52
C SER A 72 1.34 18.62 -23.83
N GLY A 73 1.56 17.79 -22.81
CA GLY A 73 1.88 16.37 -22.98
C GLY A 73 0.86 15.59 -23.80
N LEU A 74 -0.45 15.83 -23.57
CA LEU A 74 -1.50 15.17 -24.38
C LEU A 74 -1.46 15.60 -25.86
N GLU A 75 -1.19 16.87 -26.14
CA GLU A 75 -1.05 17.36 -27.54
C GLU A 75 0.16 16.74 -28.22
N ARG A 76 1.21 16.42 -27.46
CA ARG A 76 2.42 15.72 -27.94
C ARG A 76 2.26 14.21 -27.99
N GLY A 77 1.13 13.65 -27.53
CA GLY A 77 0.87 12.21 -27.51
C GLY A 77 1.67 11.44 -26.47
N LEU A 78 2.05 12.07 -25.34
CA LEU A 78 2.85 11.42 -24.30
C LEU A 78 2.11 10.24 -23.63
N GLU A 79 0.79 10.18 -23.70
CA GLU A 79 -0.01 9.05 -23.23
C GLU A 79 0.27 7.74 -24.02
N LYS A 80 0.86 7.85 -25.22
CA LYS A 80 1.24 6.73 -26.11
C LYS A 80 2.74 6.42 -26.06
N ALA A 81 3.46 7.08 -25.17
CA ALA A 81 4.91 6.89 -25.09
C ALA A 81 5.27 5.46 -24.71
N THR A 82 6.34 4.95 -25.31
CA THR A 82 6.95 3.65 -24.99
C THR A 82 8.26 3.79 -24.22
N ALA A 83 8.72 5.00 -23.98
CA ALA A 83 9.86 5.37 -23.15
C ALA A 83 9.89 6.89 -22.92
N PHE A 84 10.59 7.33 -21.87
CA PHE A 84 11.02 8.71 -21.67
C PHE A 84 12.53 8.74 -21.41
N GLU A 85 13.16 9.93 -21.53
CA GLU A 85 14.61 10.07 -21.37
C GLU A 85 15.08 9.96 -19.93
N GLY A 86 14.29 10.50 -18.97
CA GLY A 86 14.62 10.49 -17.55
C GLY A 86 14.41 9.12 -16.91
N ARG A 87 15.14 8.88 -15.80
CA ARG A 87 14.97 7.68 -14.96
C ARG A 87 14.66 8.12 -13.54
N ILE A 88 13.65 7.48 -12.92
CA ILE A 88 13.21 7.75 -11.56
C ILE A 88 12.98 6.44 -10.80
N THR A 89 13.37 6.41 -9.53
CA THR A 89 13.09 5.25 -8.66
C THR A 89 11.76 5.44 -7.92
N VAL A 90 10.72 4.75 -8.36
CA VAL A 90 9.42 4.67 -7.69
C VAL A 90 9.57 3.74 -6.46
N PRO A 91 9.00 4.08 -5.27
CA PRO A 91 7.95 5.06 -5.05
C PRO A 91 8.44 6.41 -4.52
N PHE A 92 9.65 6.82 -4.78
CA PHE A 92 10.17 8.10 -4.30
C PHE A 92 9.78 9.24 -5.25
N CYS A 93 9.27 10.33 -4.68
CA CYS A 93 8.88 11.51 -5.46
C CYS A 93 10.10 12.18 -6.11
N PRO A 94 9.95 12.90 -7.23
CA PRO A 94 11.08 13.50 -7.96
C PRO A 94 11.88 14.51 -7.14
N GLU A 95 11.31 15.10 -6.10
CA GLU A 95 12.02 16.00 -5.19
C GLU A 95 12.97 15.26 -4.24
N SER A 96 12.73 13.97 -3.98
CA SER A 96 13.52 13.12 -3.10
C SER A 96 14.87 12.76 -3.71
N SER A 97 15.95 12.72 -2.90
CA SER A 97 17.24 12.20 -3.34
C SER A 97 17.20 10.69 -3.64
N LEU A 98 16.33 9.94 -2.95
CA LEU A 98 16.14 8.50 -3.17
C LEU A 98 15.49 8.17 -4.53
N SER A 99 14.82 9.14 -5.15
CA SER A 99 14.29 8.98 -6.50
C SER A 99 15.39 8.91 -7.57
N GLY A 100 16.57 9.41 -7.27
CA GLY A 100 17.68 9.63 -8.21
C GLY A 100 17.52 10.90 -9.05
N VAL A 101 16.46 11.69 -8.84
CA VAL A 101 16.19 12.95 -9.56
C VAL A 101 16.59 14.17 -8.73
N GLY A 102 16.04 14.30 -7.50
CA GLY A 102 16.38 15.38 -6.58
C GLY A 102 15.96 16.79 -7.05
N TYR A 103 14.88 16.89 -7.85
CA TYR A 103 14.40 18.16 -8.37
C TYR A 103 13.45 18.84 -7.37
N THR A 104 13.91 19.83 -6.64
CA THR A 104 13.20 20.45 -5.51
C THR A 104 12.39 21.70 -5.87
N ASP A 105 12.36 22.13 -7.13
CA ASP A 105 11.51 23.23 -7.58
C ASP A 105 10.06 22.77 -7.81
N PHE A 106 9.16 23.69 -8.18
CA PHE A 106 7.77 23.36 -8.45
C PHE A 106 7.63 22.48 -9.71
N ILE A 107 6.91 21.38 -9.58
CA ILE A 107 6.58 20.47 -10.66
C ILE A 107 5.06 20.46 -10.82
N ASN A 108 4.56 21.09 -11.89
CA ASN A 108 3.13 21.14 -12.18
C ASN A 108 2.60 19.89 -12.89
N CYS A 109 3.46 19.19 -13.62
CA CYS A 109 3.12 17.95 -14.32
C CYS A 109 4.36 17.07 -14.52
N ILE A 110 4.21 15.79 -14.23
CA ILE A 110 5.19 14.74 -14.50
C ILE A 110 4.49 13.56 -15.16
N TRP A 111 5.15 12.98 -16.17
CA TRP A 111 4.73 11.75 -16.84
C TRP A 111 5.69 10.63 -16.48
N TYR A 112 5.14 9.48 -16.14
CA TYR A 112 5.86 8.25 -15.86
C TYR A 112 5.55 7.22 -16.94
N HIS A 113 6.51 6.36 -17.24
CA HIS A 113 6.31 5.21 -18.13
C HIS A 113 7.00 3.98 -17.54
N ARG A 114 6.34 2.83 -17.71
CA ARG A 114 6.92 1.52 -17.42
C ARG A 114 6.32 0.46 -18.35
N GLU A 115 7.16 -0.41 -18.90
CA GLU A 115 6.70 -1.64 -19.51
C GLU A 115 6.41 -2.68 -18.42
N VAL A 116 5.24 -3.32 -18.50
CA VAL A 116 4.75 -4.28 -17.52
C VAL A 116 4.35 -5.58 -18.19
N ALA A 117 5.03 -6.67 -17.87
CA ALA A 117 4.66 -8.02 -18.31
C ALA A 117 3.60 -8.61 -17.38
N VAL A 118 2.39 -8.83 -17.89
CA VAL A 118 1.29 -9.43 -17.13
C VAL A 118 1.45 -10.94 -17.10
N PRO A 119 1.53 -11.60 -15.92
CA PRO A 119 1.74 -13.04 -15.84
C PRO A 119 0.65 -13.85 -16.58
N GLU A 120 1.05 -14.85 -17.36
CA GLU A 120 0.12 -15.78 -18.03
C GLU A 120 -0.78 -16.52 -17.03
N ALA A 121 -0.26 -16.81 -15.82
CA ALA A 121 -1.00 -17.45 -14.74
C ALA A 121 -2.23 -16.64 -14.23
N TRP A 122 -2.33 -15.37 -14.63
CA TRP A 122 -3.46 -14.50 -14.27
C TRP A 122 -4.62 -14.55 -15.27
N ARG A 123 -4.53 -15.42 -16.27
CA ARG A 123 -5.60 -15.61 -17.27
C ARG A 123 -6.93 -16.00 -16.61
N GLY A 124 -8.00 -15.30 -16.97
CA GLY A 124 -9.34 -15.50 -16.41
C GLY A 124 -9.58 -14.81 -15.06
N LYS A 125 -8.60 -14.05 -14.56
CA LYS A 125 -8.75 -13.15 -13.42
C LYS A 125 -8.93 -11.72 -13.87
N ASP A 126 -9.53 -10.91 -13.01
CA ASP A 126 -9.52 -9.46 -13.14
C ASP A 126 -8.16 -8.91 -12.71
N ILE A 127 -7.63 -7.97 -13.48
CA ILE A 127 -6.31 -7.39 -13.24
C ILE A 127 -6.48 -5.98 -12.69
N LEU A 128 -6.07 -5.80 -11.44
CA LEU A 128 -6.12 -4.51 -10.76
C LEU A 128 -4.74 -3.90 -10.65
N LEU A 129 -4.59 -2.66 -11.11
CA LEU A 129 -3.44 -1.82 -10.85
C LEU A 129 -3.76 -0.93 -9.66
N ASN A 130 -2.90 -0.95 -8.65
CA ASN A 130 -3.11 -0.25 -7.40
C ASN A 130 -1.99 0.77 -7.17
N PHE A 131 -2.37 1.92 -6.63
CA PHE A 131 -1.46 2.96 -6.17
C PHE A 131 -1.69 3.22 -4.69
N GLY A 132 -0.64 3.21 -3.89
CA GLY A 132 -0.72 3.62 -2.49
C GLY A 132 -1.04 5.11 -2.36
N ALA A 133 -0.40 5.96 -3.17
CA ALA A 133 -0.75 7.36 -3.33
C ALA A 133 -0.02 8.01 -4.51
N VAL A 134 -0.66 8.96 -5.16
CA VAL A 134 -0.09 9.82 -6.22
C VAL A 134 -0.51 11.27 -5.96
N TYR A 135 0.45 12.16 -5.74
CA TYR A 135 0.17 13.56 -5.43
C TYR A 135 0.19 14.41 -6.70
N TYR A 136 -0.89 14.99 -7.20
CA TYR A 136 -2.22 15.08 -6.59
C TYR A 136 -3.31 14.48 -7.49
N ASN A 137 -3.36 14.82 -8.78
CA ASN A 137 -4.31 14.31 -9.77
C ASN A 137 -3.58 13.35 -10.69
N ALA A 138 -3.98 12.09 -10.69
CA ALA A 138 -3.40 11.03 -11.47
C ALA A 138 -4.31 10.63 -12.65
N GLU A 139 -3.73 10.50 -13.83
CA GLU A 139 -4.36 9.89 -15.01
C GLU A 139 -3.53 8.69 -15.44
N VAL A 140 -4.18 7.56 -15.69
CA VAL A 140 -3.54 6.29 -16.02
C VAL A 140 -3.92 5.88 -17.42
N TYR A 141 -2.93 5.49 -18.22
CA TYR A 141 -3.08 5.01 -19.59
C TYR A 141 -2.38 3.67 -19.75
N VAL A 142 -2.94 2.79 -20.57
CA VAL A 142 -2.33 1.51 -20.97
C VAL A 142 -2.33 1.45 -22.50
N ASP A 143 -1.16 1.26 -23.10
CA ASP A 143 -0.97 1.25 -24.57
C ASP A 143 -1.62 2.46 -25.26
N GLY A 144 -1.57 3.63 -24.60
CA GLY A 144 -2.17 4.88 -25.06
C GLY A 144 -3.68 5.01 -24.84
N VAL A 145 -4.32 4.01 -24.23
CA VAL A 145 -5.77 4.05 -23.92
C VAL A 145 -5.96 4.55 -22.49
N PHE A 146 -6.80 5.58 -22.33
CA PHE A 146 -7.17 6.08 -20.99
C PHE A 146 -7.87 5.01 -20.17
N ALA A 147 -7.34 4.72 -18.99
CA ALA A 147 -7.87 3.71 -18.07
C ALA A 147 -8.69 4.34 -16.93
N ALA A 148 -8.13 5.32 -16.22
CA ALA A 148 -8.77 5.97 -15.08
C ALA A 148 -8.14 7.31 -14.72
N ARG A 149 -8.87 8.08 -13.91
CA ARG A 149 -8.40 9.28 -13.23
C ARG A 149 -8.73 9.20 -11.75
N HIS A 150 -7.82 9.66 -10.90
CA HIS A 150 -8.01 9.81 -9.47
C HIS A 150 -7.55 11.19 -9.00
N ILE A 151 -8.27 11.79 -8.07
CA ILE A 151 -7.94 13.06 -7.42
C ILE A 151 -7.86 12.81 -5.92
N GLY A 152 -6.70 13.09 -5.33
CA GLY A 152 -6.41 12.88 -3.90
C GLY A 152 -4.94 12.50 -3.73
N GLY A 153 -4.20 13.29 -2.95
CA GLY A 153 -2.74 13.17 -2.85
C GLY A 153 -2.26 12.06 -1.92
N SER A 154 -3.12 11.59 -1.01
CA SER A 154 -2.74 10.68 0.08
C SER A 154 -3.56 9.41 0.15
N SER A 155 -4.68 9.34 -0.57
CA SER A 155 -5.54 8.15 -0.60
C SER A 155 -5.08 7.13 -1.63
N SER A 156 -5.29 5.85 -1.30
CA SER A 156 -5.02 4.73 -2.21
C SER A 156 -6.16 4.55 -3.21
N PHE A 157 -5.82 4.16 -4.43
CA PHE A 157 -6.83 3.86 -5.45
C PHE A 157 -6.44 2.67 -6.32
N SER A 158 -7.45 2.07 -6.96
CA SER A 158 -7.30 0.93 -7.86
C SER A 158 -7.87 1.23 -9.23
N VAL A 159 -7.19 0.76 -10.27
CA VAL A 159 -7.61 0.87 -11.67
C VAL A 159 -7.84 -0.53 -12.22
N ASP A 160 -9.03 -0.79 -12.74
CA ASP A 160 -9.36 -2.06 -13.38
C ASP A 160 -8.78 -2.11 -14.81
N LEU A 161 -7.74 -2.90 -15.00
CA LEU A 161 -7.08 -3.09 -16.29
C LEU A 161 -7.55 -4.34 -17.05
N THR A 162 -8.53 -5.08 -16.55
CA THR A 162 -8.95 -6.39 -17.08
C THR A 162 -9.22 -6.38 -18.57
N ARG A 163 -9.80 -5.28 -19.08
CA ARG A 163 -10.13 -5.14 -20.52
C ARG A 163 -9.03 -4.49 -21.35
N LEU A 164 -7.98 -3.98 -20.70
CA LEU A 164 -6.91 -3.23 -21.35
C LEU A 164 -5.62 -4.04 -21.49
N VAL A 165 -5.46 -5.09 -20.67
CA VAL A 165 -4.26 -5.92 -20.69
C VAL A 165 -4.58 -7.37 -21.05
N THR A 166 -3.58 -8.07 -21.57
CA THR A 166 -3.66 -9.49 -21.93
C THR A 166 -2.64 -10.28 -21.12
N PRO A 167 -3.03 -11.22 -20.25
CA PRO A 167 -2.10 -12.12 -19.59
C PRO A 167 -1.17 -12.84 -20.58
N GLY A 168 0.12 -12.87 -20.24
CA GLY A 168 1.20 -13.39 -21.10
C GLY A 168 1.80 -12.37 -22.06
N LYS A 169 1.36 -11.10 -22.03
CA LYS A 169 1.92 -10.02 -22.85
C LYS A 169 2.48 -8.90 -22.00
N SER A 170 3.39 -8.12 -22.60
CA SER A 170 3.85 -6.83 -22.08
C SER A 170 2.94 -5.71 -22.57
N HIS A 171 2.77 -4.70 -21.73
CA HIS A 171 1.96 -3.51 -21.97
C HIS A 171 2.72 -2.25 -21.50
N HIS A 172 2.52 -1.13 -22.16
CA HIS A 172 3.07 0.16 -21.78
C HIS A 172 2.11 0.88 -20.83
N LEU A 173 2.51 0.99 -19.58
CA LEU A 173 1.80 1.74 -18.54
C LEU A 173 2.35 3.17 -18.51
N VAL A 174 1.47 4.17 -18.69
CA VAL A 174 1.80 5.58 -18.59
C VAL A 174 0.94 6.22 -17.50
N VAL A 175 1.58 6.99 -16.60
CA VAL A 175 0.90 7.73 -15.55
C VAL A 175 1.25 9.21 -15.70
N ARG A 176 0.24 10.05 -15.81
CA ARG A 176 0.36 11.51 -15.74
C ARG A 176 -0.05 11.95 -14.35
N ALA A 177 0.81 12.69 -13.65
CA ALA A 177 0.48 13.31 -12.38
C ALA A 177 0.59 14.83 -12.49
N THR A 178 -0.47 15.54 -12.08
CA THR A 178 -0.50 17.01 -12.03
C THR A 178 -0.74 17.49 -10.60
N SER A 179 -0.04 18.54 -10.20
CA SER A 179 -0.13 19.12 -8.86
C SER A 179 0.13 20.63 -8.89
N ASP A 180 -0.61 21.37 -8.12
CA ASP A 180 -0.30 22.76 -7.76
C ASP A 180 -0.69 23.03 -6.30
N VAL A 181 0.27 22.87 -5.40
CA VAL A 181 0.08 23.09 -3.95
C VAL A 181 -0.39 24.51 -3.60
N ARG A 182 -0.29 25.45 -4.55
CA ARG A 182 -0.74 26.85 -4.40
C ARG A 182 -2.13 27.12 -4.98
N SER A 183 -2.78 26.13 -5.57
CA SER A 183 -4.09 26.27 -6.20
C SER A 183 -5.23 26.48 -5.22
N THR A 184 -5.01 26.20 -3.93
CA THR A 184 -6.01 26.19 -2.85
C THR A 184 -7.14 25.18 -3.01
N THR A 185 -7.10 24.29 -4.01
CA THR A 185 -8.10 23.24 -4.26
C THR A 185 -7.65 21.87 -3.79
N GLN A 186 -6.40 21.74 -3.32
CA GLN A 186 -5.79 20.52 -2.81
C GLN A 186 -5.09 20.78 -1.46
N GLY A 187 -5.11 19.77 -0.58
CA GLY A 187 -4.46 19.87 0.72
C GLY A 187 -2.93 19.82 0.60
N ALA A 188 -2.24 20.89 1.00
CA ALA A 188 -0.79 20.95 1.00
C ALA A 188 -0.17 20.34 2.29
N GLY A 189 -0.91 20.38 3.40
CA GLY A 189 -0.35 19.99 4.70
C GLY A 189 0.87 20.84 5.05
N LYS A 190 1.97 20.19 5.40
CA LYS A 190 3.24 20.86 5.70
C LYS A 190 4.16 21.01 4.48
N GLN A 191 3.65 20.84 3.27
CA GLN A 191 4.39 21.11 2.06
C GLN A 191 4.61 22.61 1.85
N ASN A 192 5.81 22.95 1.44
CA ASN A 192 6.23 24.34 1.31
C ASN A 192 5.64 25.03 0.07
N LEU A 193 5.02 26.17 0.25
CA LEU A 193 4.50 27.01 -0.84
C LEU A 193 5.55 27.97 -1.44
N GLN A 194 6.78 27.93 -0.95
CA GLN A 194 7.96 28.67 -1.42
C GLN A 194 9.02 27.71 -1.96
N TYR A 195 10.08 28.22 -2.55
CA TYR A 195 11.17 27.39 -3.07
C TYR A 195 11.91 26.62 -1.97
N ALA A 196 12.30 27.31 -0.90
CA ALA A 196 13.06 26.74 0.20
C ALA A 196 12.17 26.45 1.42
N SER A 197 12.46 25.38 2.14
CA SER A 197 11.81 25.06 3.40
C SER A 197 11.97 26.19 4.42
N TYR A 198 10.93 26.47 5.17
CA TYR A 198 10.96 27.49 6.24
C TYR A 198 10.00 27.12 7.37
N GLY A 199 10.33 27.52 8.59
CA GLY A 199 9.49 27.24 9.77
C GLY A 199 9.18 25.75 9.91
N CYS A 200 7.90 25.41 9.84
CA CYS A 200 7.40 24.05 9.87
C CYS A 200 6.87 23.54 8.50
N ASN A 201 7.37 24.12 7.41
CA ASN A 201 7.04 23.71 6.05
C ASN A 201 8.26 23.13 5.36
N TYR A 202 8.08 22.02 4.65
CA TYR A 202 9.15 21.18 4.11
C TYR A 202 9.03 21.05 2.59
N THR A 203 10.05 20.46 1.97
CA THR A 203 10.05 20.18 0.53
C THR A 203 8.78 19.44 0.10
N ARG A 204 8.26 19.79 -1.07
CA ARG A 204 7.03 19.25 -1.66
C ARG A 204 7.20 17.78 -2.04
N THR A 205 6.06 17.16 -2.30
CA THR A 205 5.94 15.82 -2.88
C THR A 205 5.05 15.91 -4.11
N THR A 206 5.52 15.46 -5.26
CA THR A 206 4.76 15.46 -6.52
C THR A 206 4.73 14.06 -7.12
N GLY A 207 3.61 13.66 -7.70
CA GLY A 207 3.47 12.39 -8.40
C GLY A 207 3.45 11.17 -7.48
N ILE A 208 3.98 10.04 -7.96
CA ILE A 208 3.98 8.77 -7.23
C ILE A 208 4.88 8.87 -6.00
N TRP A 209 4.32 8.60 -4.79
CA TRP A 209 5.09 8.63 -3.56
C TRP A 209 4.82 7.44 -2.62
N GLN A 210 3.92 6.54 -2.99
CA GLN A 210 3.73 5.24 -2.33
C GLN A 210 3.75 4.13 -3.36
N THR A 211 3.90 2.88 -2.87
CA THR A 211 4.02 1.68 -3.68
C THR A 211 2.97 1.59 -4.79
N VAL A 212 3.42 1.16 -5.97
CA VAL A 212 2.57 0.77 -7.09
C VAL A 212 2.64 -0.75 -7.24
N TRP A 213 1.48 -1.42 -7.37
CA TRP A 213 1.44 -2.88 -7.53
C TRP A 213 0.24 -3.34 -8.35
N MET A 214 0.32 -4.55 -8.86
CA MET A 214 -0.80 -5.22 -9.53
C MET A 214 -1.25 -6.44 -8.74
N GLU A 215 -2.54 -6.75 -8.82
CA GLU A 215 -3.15 -7.97 -8.28
C GLU A 215 -4.03 -8.65 -9.31
N ALA A 216 -4.03 -9.99 -9.27
CA ALA A 216 -5.01 -10.80 -9.99
C ALA A 216 -6.12 -11.24 -9.02
N VAL A 217 -7.34 -10.82 -9.29
CA VAL A 217 -8.51 -11.05 -8.42
C VAL A 217 -9.55 -11.85 -9.18
N ASP A 218 -10.21 -12.79 -8.52
CA ASP A 218 -11.34 -13.49 -9.13
C ASP A 218 -12.48 -12.49 -9.49
N PRO A 219 -13.18 -12.63 -10.62
CA PRO A 219 -14.32 -11.77 -10.94
C PRO A 219 -15.42 -11.73 -9.85
N ALA A 220 -15.54 -12.78 -9.03
CA ALA A 220 -16.38 -12.80 -7.85
C ALA A 220 -15.61 -12.54 -6.55
N GLY A 221 -14.35 -12.03 -6.64
CA GLY A 221 -13.42 -11.85 -5.53
C GLY A 221 -13.87 -10.81 -4.51
N LEU A 222 -13.25 -10.87 -3.33
CA LEU A 222 -13.47 -9.91 -2.25
C LEU A 222 -12.77 -8.58 -2.56
N LEU A 223 -13.45 -7.45 -2.45
CA LEU A 223 -12.87 -6.11 -2.61
C LEU A 223 -12.38 -5.53 -1.29
N SER A 224 -13.16 -5.70 -0.24
CA SER A 224 -12.82 -5.22 1.10
C SER A 224 -13.64 -5.96 2.15
N ALA A 225 -13.21 -5.86 3.40
CA ALA A 225 -13.96 -6.32 4.57
C ALA A 225 -13.86 -5.25 5.66
N HIS A 226 -14.98 -4.71 6.11
CA HIS A 226 -15.03 -3.85 7.28
C HIS A 226 -15.20 -4.70 8.52
N VAL A 227 -14.26 -4.57 9.46
CA VAL A 227 -14.23 -5.34 10.71
C VAL A 227 -14.55 -4.41 11.87
N VAL A 228 -15.68 -4.66 12.52
CA VAL A 228 -16.06 -3.98 13.76
C VAL A 228 -15.84 -4.94 14.92
N THR A 229 -15.12 -4.50 15.95
CA THR A 229 -14.85 -5.28 17.15
C THR A 229 -15.80 -4.87 18.26
N ASP A 230 -16.60 -5.80 18.75
CA ASP A 230 -17.51 -5.60 19.88
C ASP A 230 -16.99 -6.40 21.07
N ILE A 231 -16.24 -5.75 21.96
CA ILE A 231 -15.65 -6.40 23.13
C ILE A 231 -16.71 -6.70 24.22
N ASP A 232 -17.80 -5.94 24.25
CA ASP A 232 -18.84 -6.10 25.27
C ASP A 232 -19.63 -7.38 24.98
N GLN A 233 -19.85 -7.74 23.70
CA GLN A 233 -20.46 -9.00 23.27
C GLN A 233 -19.41 -10.10 22.99
N GLY A 234 -18.12 -9.76 22.95
CA GLY A 234 -17.06 -10.70 22.63
C GLY A 234 -17.15 -11.22 21.19
N GLN A 235 -17.32 -10.36 20.20
CA GLN A 235 -17.51 -10.77 18.81
C GLN A 235 -16.84 -9.82 17.81
N LEU A 236 -16.59 -10.35 16.61
CA LEU A 236 -16.25 -9.59 15.42
C LEU A 236 -17.48 -9.53 14.52
N VAL A 237 -17.79 -8.35 13.99
CA VAL A 237 -18.83 -8.15 12.98
C VAL A 237 -18.14 -7.73 11.69
N ILE A 238 -18.28 -8.54 10.64
CA ILE A 238 -17.57 -8.35 9.38
C ILE A 238 -18.56 -8.11 8.26
N THR A 239 -18.41 -6.97 7.57
CA THR A 239 -19.20 -6.58 6.40
C THR A 239 -18.31 -6.66 5.15
N PRO A 240 -18.43 -7.73 4.34
CA PRO A 240 -17.64 -7.89 3.13
C PRO A 240 -18.18 -7.05 1.97
N ARG A 241 -17.31 -6.73 0.99
CA ARG A 241 -17.66 -6.17 -0.31
C ARG A 241 -17.02 -6.99 -1.40
N PHE A 242 -17.76 -7.29 -2.44
CA PHE A 242 -17.35 -8.17 -3.54
C PHE A 242 -17.27 -7.39 -4.86
N ARG A 243 -16.42 -7.84 -5.78
CA ARG A 243 -16.38 -7.32 -7.15
C ARG A 243 -17.70 -7.54 -7.87
N SER A 244 -18.24 -8.76 -7.75
CA SER A 244 -19.59 -9.06 -8.17
C SER A 244 -20.27 -9.99 -7.16
N GLU A 245 -21.57 -9.82 -6.98
CA GLU A 245 -22.36 -10.76 -6.19
C GLU A 245 -22.50 -12.08 -6.94
N SER A 246 -22.45 -13.16 -6.20
CA SER A 246 -22.46 -14.50 -6.77
C SER A 246 -23.22 -15.48 -5.89
N GLY A 247 -23.47 -16.70 -6.40
CA GLY A 247 -23.99 -17.81 -5.62
C GLY A 247 -22.96 -18.50 -4.72
N ASN A 248 -21.73 -17.98 -4.69
CA ASN A 248 -20.61 -18.52 -3.90
C ASN A 248 -20.78 -18.25 -2.40
N THR A 249 -19.98 -18.93 -1.59
CA THR A 249 -19.95 -18.76 -0.14
C THR A 249 -18.62 -18.13 0.28
N LEU A 250 -18.68 -17.08 1.11
CA LEU A 250 -17.54 -16.55 1.82
C LEU A 250 -17.37 -17.29 3.13
N HIS A 251 -16.28 -18.02 3.27
CA HIS A 251 -15.83 -18.61 4.53
C HIS A 251 -14.82 -17.68 5.21
N ILE A 252 -15.05 -17.43 6.50
CA ILE A 252 -14.19 -16.58 7.34
C ILE A 252 -13.67 -17.43 8.48
N ALA A 253 -12.36 -17.42 8.71
CA ALA A 253 -11.72 -18.06 9.85
C ALA A 253 -10.89 -17.05 10.63
N VAL A 254 -11.16 -16.92 11.92
CA VAL A 254 -10.39 -16.11 12.89
C VAL A 254 -9.48 -17.05 13.67
N LYS A 255 -8.20 -16.71 13.76
CA LYS A 255 -7.18 -17.55 14.38
C LYS A 255 -6.42 -16.80 15.48
N GLU A 256 -6.08 -17.54 16.50
CA GLU A 256 -5.18 -17.13 17.60
C GLU A 256 -3.94 -18.02 17.54
N GLY A 257 -2.77 -17.45 17.17
CA GLY A 257 -1.53 -18.21 17.07
C GLY A 257 -1.65 -19.43 16.16
N GLY A 258 -2.35 -19.29 15.02
CA GLY A 258 -2.60 -20.37 14.06
C GLY A 258 -3.80 -21.29 14.39
N LYS A 259 -4.33 -21.27 15.62
CA LYS A 259 -5.51 -22.04 16.00
C LYS A 259 -6.81 -21.28 15.67
N VAL A 260 -7.74 -21.94 14.97
CA VAL A 260 -9.05 -21.37 14.67
C VAL A 260 -9.87 -21.23 15.96
N VAL A 261 -10.33 -20.01 16.25
CA VAL A 261 -11.14 -19.66 17.43
C VAL A 261 -12.57 -19.25 17.09
N ALA A 262 -12.82 -18.78 15.86
CA ALA A 262 -14.16 -18.50 15.37
C ALA A 262 -14.23 -18.73 13.85
N THR A 263 -15.41 -19.11 13.34
CA THR A 263 -15.66 -19.26 11.90
C THR A 263 -17.07 -18.75 11.56
N ALA A 264 -17.21 -18.27 10.34
CA ALA A 264 -18.52 -17.98 9.74
C ALA A 264 -18.52 -18.38 8.27
N ALA A 265 -19.70 -18.65 7.74
CA ALA A 265 -19.94 -18.84 6.32
C ALA A 265 -21.17 -18.03 5.94
N VAL A 266 -21.03 -17.12 4.97
CA VAL A 266 -22.10 -16.26 4.49
C VAL A 266 -22.12 -16.25 2.96
N ARG A 267 -23.27 -15.93 2.37
CA ARG A 267 -23.37 -15.77 0.92
C ARG A 267 -22.45 -14.66 0.44
N ALA A 268 -21.81 -14.82 -0.73
CA ALA A 268 -21.01 -13.78 -1.36
C ALA A 268 -21.91 -12.69 -1.98
N ALA A 269 -22.50 -11.87 -1.13
CA ALA A 269 -23.38 -10.75 -1.46
C ALA A 269 -23.05 -9.53 -0.60
N ASN A 270 -23.16 -8.33 -1.17
CA ASN A 270 -22.81 -7.07 -0.48
C ASN A 270 -23.76 -6.73 0.70
N SER A 271 -24.92 -7.41 0.77
CA SER A 271 -25.83 -7.33 1.91
C SER A 271 -25.47 -8.27 3.08
N SER A 272 -24.47 -9.14 2.89
CA SER A 272 -24.09 -10.11 3.92
C SER A 272 -23.33 -9.45 5.06
N VAL A 273 -23.60 -9.93 6.27
CA VAL A 273 -22.88 -9.58 7.50
C VAL A 273 -22.52 -10.89 8.21
N ALA A 274 -21.28 -11.05 8.58
CA ALA A 274 -20.82 -12.20 9.37
C ALA A 274 -20.58 -11.78 10.82
N VAL A 275 -21.17 -12.51 11.77
CA VAL A 275 -20.95 -12.34 13.20
C VAL A 275 -20.13 -13.54 13.69
N LEU A 276 -18.97 -13.28 14.30
CA LEU A 276 -18.02 -14.30 14.76
C LEU A 276 -17.78 -14.14 16.27
N PRO A 277 -18.48 -14.89 17.13
CA PRO A 277 -18.21 -14.87 18.56
C PRO A 277 -16.83 -15.43 18.87
N VAL A 278 -16.06 -14.67 19.63
CA VAL A 278 -14.72 -15.04 20.14
C VAL A 278 -14.82 -15.21 21.66
N LYS A 279 -14.72 -16.46 22.13
CA LYS A 279 -14.83 -16.74 23.58
C LYS A 279 -13.62 -16.21 24.33
N ARG A 280 -13.85 -15.36 25.35
CA ARG A 280 -12.79 -14.74 26.18
C ARG A 280 -11.76 -14.04 25.30
N PRO A 281 -12.14 -13.00 24.55
CA PRO A 281 -11.26 -12.37 23.60
C PRO A 281 -10.04 -11.77 24.30
N LYS A 282 -8.87 -11.93 23.69
CA LYS A 282 -7.68 -11.14 24.00
C LYS A 282 -7.82 -9.78 23.37
N LEU A 283 -7.74 -8.75 24.17
CA LEU A 283 -7.93 -7.38 23.72
C LEU A 283 -6.60 -6.79 23.26
N TRP A 284 -6.68 -5.95 22.23
CA TRP A 284 -5.55 -5.12 21.81
C TRP A 284 -5.44 -3.89 22.72
N SER A 285 -4.24 -3.63 23.23
CA SER A 285 -3.87 -2.37 23.87
C SER A 285 -2.37 -2.10 23.60
N PRO A 286 -1.86 -0.89 23.86
CA PRO A 286 -0.42 -0.62 23.78
C PRO A 286 0.45 -1.58 24.58
N GLU A 287 0.00 -1.99 25.74
CA GLU A 287 0.73 -2.91 26.63
C GLU A 287 0.60 -4.39 26.21
N SER A 288 -0.42 -4.70 25.41
CA SER A 288 -0.71 -6.04 24.90
C SER A 288 -1.29 -5.97 23.49
N PRO A 289 -0.47 -5.73 22.46
CA PRO A 289 -0.92 -5.50 21.08
C PRO A 289 -1.32 -6.81 20.38
N PHE A 290 -2.30 -7.50 20.95
CA PHE A 290 -2.74 -8.80 20.46
C PHE A 290 -3.56 -8.68 19.18
N LEU A 291 -3.18 -9.42 18.15
CA LEU A 291 -3.85 -9.47 16.87
C LEU A 291 -4.32 -10.90 16.56
N TYR A 292 -5.56 -11.00 16.08
CA TYR A 292 -6.11 -12.21 15.50
C TYR A 292 -5.83 -12.24 13.99
N ASP A 293 -5.33 -13.35 13.47
CA ASP A 293 -5.26 -13.54 12.02
C ASP A 293 -6.65 -13.87 11.47
N ILE A 294 -6.97 -13.33 10.30
CA ILE A 294 -8.23 -13.59 9.62
C ILE A 294 -7.93 -14.09 8.22
N THR A 295 -8.58 -15.20 7.83
CA THR A 295 -8.53 -15.70 6.46
C THR A 295 -9.95 -15.64 5.86
N TYR A 296 -10.07 -15.02 4.70
CA TYR A 296 -11.28 -14.96 3.89
C TYR A 296 -11.12 -15.89 2.69
N ARG A 297 -12.09 -16.78 2.44
CA ARG A 297 -12.08 -17.67 1.27
C ARG A 297 -13.42 -17.64 0.58
N ILE A 298 -13.44 -17.28 -0.69
CA ILE A 298 -14.64 -17.43 -1.52
C ILE A 298 -14.59 -18.81 -2.17
N VAL A 299 -15.63 -19.61 -1.93
CA VAL A 299 -15.70 -20.99 -2.38
C VAL A 299 -16.96 -21.17 -3.24
N ASN A 300 -16.80 -21.81 -4.40
CA ASN A 300 -17.93 -22.10 -5.30
C ASN A 300 -18.68 -23.37 -4.87
N ALA A 301 -19.76 -23.68 -5.58
CA ALA A 301 -20.61 -24.84 -5.29
C ALA A 301 -19.89 -26.20 -5.42
N LYS A 302 -18.73 -26.26 -6.09
CA LYS A 302 -17.89 -27.45 -6.23
C LYS A 302 -16.86 -27.59 -5.12
N GLY A 303 -16.75 -26.62 -4.21
CA GLY A 303 -15.76 -26.58 -3.15
C GLY A 303 -14.40 -26.02 -3.59
N GLU A 304 -14.29 -25.41 -4.77
CA GLU A 304 -13.07 -24.79 -5.27
C GLU A 304 -12.94 -23.38 -4.67
N VAL A 305 -11.71 -23.05 -4.19
CA VAL A 305 -11.38 -21.71 -3.70
C VAL A 305 -11.12 -20.79 -4.89
N LEU A 306 -11.93 -19.75 -5.05
CA LEU A 306 -11.84 -18.78 -6.12
C LEU A 306 -10.95 -17.60 -5.76
N ASP A 307 -11.06 -17.13 -4.50
CA ASP A 307 -10.26 -16.01 -3.95
C ASP A 307 -9.92 -16.29 -2.49
N GLU A 308 -8.70 -15.96 -2.10
CA GLU A 308 -8.23 -16.03 -0.72
C GLU A 308 -7.53 -14.74 -0.34
N VAL A 309 -7.93 -14.18 0.81
CA VAL A 309 -7.34 -12.96 1.36
C VAL A 309 -6.96 -13.22 2.81
N ASN A 310 -5.73 -12.86 3.16
CA ASN A 310 -5.24 -12.86 4.53
C ASN A 310 -5.31 -11.45 5.14
N SER A 311 -5.68 -11.39 6.40
CA SER A 311 -5.91 -10.15 7.14
C SER A 311 -5.65 -10.37 8.63
N TYR A 312 -5.82 -9.31 9.41
CA TYR A 312 -5.79 -9.40 10.88
C TYR A 312 -6.73 -8.37 11.50
N ALA A 313 -7.06 -8.54 12.78
CA ALA A 313 -7.81 -7.58 13.58
C ALA A 313 -7.35 -7.60 15.04
N GLY A 314 -7.36 -6.42 15.69
CA GLY A 314 -7.19 -6.27 17.13
C GLY A 314 -8.53 -5.92 17.76
N MET A 315 -9.01 -6.73 18.71
CA MET A 315 -10.25 -6.46 19.42
C MET A 315 -10.04 -5.36 20.46
N ARG A 316 -10.67 -4.22 20.25
CA ARG A 316 -10.58 -3.07 21.17
C ARG A 316 -11.85 -2.22 21.12
N LYS A 317 -12.07 -1.41 22.14
CA LYS A 317 -13.13 -0.40 22.21
C LYS A 317 -12.53 0.91 22.66
N VAL A 318 -12.90 2.00 22.01
CA VAL A 318 -12.55 3.36 22.41
C VAL A 318 -13.81 4.14 22.60
N HIS A 319 -13.91 4.88 23.71
CA HIS A 319 -15.01 5.80 23.95
C HIS A 319 -14.57 6.96 24.90
N ILE A 320 -15.39 7.96 24.96
CA ILE A 320 -15.22 9.11 25.87
C ILE A 320 -16.32 9.05 26.92
N GLU A 321 -15.95 9.18 28.18
CA GLU A 321 -16.88 9.32 29.28
C GLU A 321 -16.47 10.52 30.13
N GLY A 322 -17.34 11.50 30.21
CA GLY A 322 -17.03 12.80 30.82
C GLY A 322 -15.87 13.49 30.05
N ASN A 323 -14.76 13.70 30.71
CA ASN A 323 -13.55 14.33 30.17
C ASN A 323 -12.37 13.35 29.99
N ARG A 324 -12.65 12.05 29.95
CA ARG A 324 -11.61 11.01 29.86
C ARG A 324 -11.82 10.12 28.65
N ILE A 325 -10.72 9.71 28.06
CA ILE A 325 -10.68 8.69 27.02
C ILE A 325 -10.53 7.33 27.71
N TYR A 326 -11.31 6.37 27.24
CA TYR A 326 -11.29 4.98 27.70
C TYR A 326 -10.82 4.08 26.55
N LEU A 327 -9.94 3.16 26.87
CA LEU A 327 -9.56 2.04 26.02
C LEU A 327 -9.97 0.74 26.73
N ASN A 328 -10.77 -0.08 26.07
CA ASN A 328 -11.26 -1.36 26.63
C ASN A 328 -12.00 -1.21 27.98
N ASN A 329 -12.80 -0.15 28.09
CA ASN A 329 -13.57 0.21 29.29
C ASN A 329 -12.73 0.68 30.48
N GLU A 330 -11.41 0.90 30.29
CA GLU A 330 -10.52 1.45 31.35
C GLU A 330 -10.03 2.85 30.94
N PRO A 331 -9.92 3.80 31.86
CA PRO A 331 -9.37 5.12 31.59
C PRO A 331 -7.94 4.99 31.04
N TYR A 332 -7.66 5.63 29.91
CA TYR A 332 -6.35 5.53 29.28
C TYR A 332 -5.70 6.90 29.06
N TYR A 333 -4.47 7.07 29.58
CA TYR A 333 -3.70 8.29 29.42
C TYR A 333 -2.78 8.21 28.19
N GLN A 334 -3.04 9.09 27.22
CA GLN A 334 -2.29 9.17 25.97
C GLN A 334 -1.10 10.11 26.11
N ARG A 335 0.10 9.58 25.92
CA ARG A 335 1.36 10.34 25.85
C ARG A 335 1.82 10.35 24.40
N LEU A 336 1.29 11.28 23.60
CA LEU A 336 1.51 11.33 22.18
C LEU A 336 2.56 12.37 21.81
N VAL A 337 3.36 12.05 20.79
CA VAL A 337 4.18 13.02 20.07
C VAL A 337 3.42 13.51 18.83
N LEU A 338 3.73 14.72 18.36
CA LEU A 338 3.27 15.21 17.08
C LEU A 338 4.29 14.77 16.01
N ASP A 339 3.84 13.96 15.06
CA ASP A 339 4.67 13.41 13.97
C ASP A 339 4.19 13.94 12.61
N GLN A 340 5.09 14.58 11.88
CA GLN A 340 4.80 15.16 10.57
C GLN A 340 5.26 14.26 9.42
N GLY A 341 5.95 13.16 9.68
CA GLY A 341 6.27 12.09 8.76
C GLY A 341 7.16 12.48 7.58
N PHE A 342 8.13 13.36 7.78
CA PHE A 342 9.12 13.74 6.75
C PHE A 342 10.45 13.05 7.00
N TYR A 343 11.04 12.52 5.92
CA TYR A 343 12.36 11.89 5.91
C TYR A 343 13.37 12.79 5.18
N PRO A 344 14.62 12.87 5.64
CA PRO A 344 15.64 13.74 5.02
C PRO A 344 15.90 13.43 3.54
N ASP A 345 15.81 12.17 3.18
CA ASP A 345 16.15 11.63 1.85
C ASP A 345 14.93 11.19 1.03
N GLY A 346 13.86 10.74 1.71
CA GLY A 346 12.63 10.25 1.09
C GLY A 346 11.47 11.25 1.05
N ILE A 347 11.55 12.35 1.78
CA ILE A 347 10.50 13.38 1.96
C ILE A 347 9.27 12.74 2.58
N TRP A 348 8.19 12.50 1.86
CA TRP A 348 7.00 11.83 2.40
C TRP A 348 7.12 10.30 2.42
N THR A 349 8.01 9.74 1.62
CA THR A 349 8.19 8.29 1.51
C THR A 349 9.29 7.81 2.44
N ALA A 350 8.98 6.89 3.34
CA ALA A 350 9.99 6.25 4.17
C ALA A 350 11.01 5.50 3.30
N PRO A 351 12.32 5.57 3.61
CA PRO A 351 13.34 4.90 2.81
C PRO A 351 13.20 3.37 2.80
N SER A 352 12.59 2.81 3.84
CA SER A 352 12.32 1.36 3.97
C SER A 352 11.17 1.09 4.95
N ASP A 353 10.61 -0.12 4.90
CA ASP A 353 9.65 -0.60 5.89
C ASP A 353 10.24 -0.61 7.32
N ALA A 354 11.54 -0.92 7.42
CA ALA A 354 12.27 -0.88 8.69
C ALA A 354 12.39 0.55 9.25
N ALA A 355 12.42 1.58 8.41
CA ALA A 355 12.43 2.97 8.87
C ALA A 355 11.12 3.36 9.53
N LEU A 356 9.97 2.97 8.96
CA LEU A 356 8.66 3.16 9.57
C LEU A 356 8.58 2.53 10.97
N LYS A 357 9.04 1.28 11.07
CA LYS A 357 9.11 0.57 12.35
C LYS A 357 10.02 1.28 13.34
N ARG A 358 11.18 1.75 12.88
CA ARG A 358 12.18 2.42 13.69
C ARG A 358 11.68 3.73 14.30
N ASP A 359 10.90 4.52 13.55
CA ASP A 359 10.30 5.76 14.05
C ASP A 359 9.40 5.49 15.26
N ILE A 360 8.56 4.46 15.16
CA ILE A 360 7.70 4.03 16.26
C ILE A 360 8.55 3.56 17.47
N GLU A 361 9.57 2.72 17.23
CA GLU A 361 10.45 2.21 18.29
C GLU A 361 11.19 3.34 19.01
N LEU A 362 11.66 4.34 18.28
CA LEU A 362 12.33 5.53 18.87
C LEU A 362 11.37 6.36 19.73
N SER A 363 10.16 6.58 19.25
CA SER A 363 9.12 7.29 19.99
C SER A 363 8.75 6.55 21.27
N MET A 364 8.56 5.23 21.20
CA MET A 364 8.27 4.38 22.37
C MET A 364 9.44 4.39 23.37
N ALA A 365 10.69 4.32 22.89
CA ALA A 365 11.88 4.39 23.75
C ALA A 365 12.01 5.74 24.47
N ALA A 366 11.46 6.82 23.90
CA ALA A 366 11.37 8.13 24.53
C ALA A 366 10.21 8.26 25.55
N GLY A 367 9.40 7.19 25.72
CA GLY A 367 8.29 7.14 26.68
C GLY A 367 6.92 7.53 26.13
N PHE A 368 6.79 7.77 24.83
CA PHE A 368 5.49 8.00 24.19
C PHE A 368 4.78 6.67 23.94
N ASN A 369 3.45 6.67 23.98
CA ASN A 369 2.63 5.51 23.64
C ASN A 369 1.84 5.71 22.33
N GLY A 370 2.15 6.75 21.57
CA GLY A 370 1.51 7.03 20.30
C GLY A 370 1.93 8.36 19.69
N ALA A 371 1.35 8.66 18.52
CA ALA A 371 1.54 9.91 17.80
C ALA A 371 0.22 10.45 17.22
N ARG A 372 0.13 11.78 17.15
CA ARG A 372 -0.76 12.46 16.24
C ARG A 372 -0.02 12.64 14.91
N LEU A 373 -0.54 12.02 13.84
CA LEU A 373 0.06 12.00 12.52
C LEU A 373 -0.34 13.28 11.78
N HIS A 374 0.43 14.35 12.06
CA HIS A 374 0.00 15.72 11.81
C HIS A 374 0.18 16.17 10.35
N GLN A 375 -0.92 16.65 9.74
CA GLN A 375 -0.96 17.23 8.40
C GLN A 375 -0.40 16.32 7.29
N LYS A 376 -0.50 15.00 7.51
CA LYS A 376 -0.13 13.97 6.54
C LYS A 376 -0.94 12.70 6.80
N ALA A 377 -1.52 12.10 5.75
CA ALA A 377 -2.04 10.75 5.85
C ALA A 377 -0.88 9.76 5.63
N PHE A 378 -0.58 9.00 6.68
CA PHE A 378 0.50 8.01 6.64
C PHE A 378 0.09 6.79 5.81
N GLU A 379 1.06 6.03 5.34
CA GLU A 379 0.83 4.80 4.60
C GLU A 379 0.34 3.66 5.50
N GLU A 380 -0.39 2.70 4.94
CA GLU A 380 -0.95 1.54 5.68
C GLU A 380 0.13 0.74 6.43
N ARG A 381 1.37 0.70 5.91
CA ARG A 381 2.52 0.04 6.56
C ARG A 381 2.92 0.68 7.89
N PHE A 382 2.74 2.00 8.06
CA PHE A 382 2.98 2.64 9.35
C PHE A 382 1.95 2.17 10.40
N HIS A 383 0.67 2.15 10.02
CA HIS A 383 -0.38 1.62 10.90
C HIS A 383 -0.19 0.13 11.21
N TYR A 384 0.28 -0.67 10.25
CA TYR A 384 0.62 -2.08 10.48
C TYR A 384 1.66 -2.25 11.58
N TRP A 385 2.73 -1.45 11.58
CA TRP A 385 3.72 -1.49 12.65
C TRP A 385 3.18 -0.95 13.96
N ALA A 386 2.36 0.09 13.92
CA ALA A 386 1.66 0.61 15.10
C ALA A 386 0.74 -0.44 15.73
N ASP A 387 -0.01 -1.18 14.91
CA ASP A 387 -0.88 -2.28 15.37
C ASP A 387 -0.08 -3.38 16.09
N ARG A 388 1.08 -3.74 15.55
CA ARG A 388 1.92 -4.83 16.06
C ARG A 388 2.76 -4.44 17.28
N LEU A 389 3.17 -3.20 17.36
CA LEU A 389 4.01 -2.70 18.45
C LEU A 389 3.20 -2.11 19.61
N GLY A 390 1.90 -1.92 19.44
CA GLY A 390 1.07 -1.29 20.47
C GLY A 390 1.25 0.23 20.52
N TYR A 391 1.30 0.88 19.36
CA TYR A 391 1.51 2.32 19.27
C TYR A 391 0.23 3.01 18.79
N ILE A 392 -0.31 3.92 19.60
CA ILE A 392 -1.55 4.64 19.26
C ILE A 392 -1.30 5.62 18.14
N THR A 393 -2.24 5.70 17.18
CA THR A 393 -2.20 6.70 16.12
C THR A 393 -3.47 7.54 16.11
N TRP A 394 -3.32 8.85 15.85
CA TRP A 394 -4.38 9.76 15.44
C TRP A 394 -4.19 10.06 13.97
N GLY A 395 -5.12 9.60 13.13
CA GLY A 395 -5.09 9.84 11.69
C GLY A 395 -5.58 11.25 11.37
N GLU A 396 -4.86 11.95 10.48
CA GLU A 396 -5.16 13.33 10.11
C GLU A 396 -5.05 13.53 8.61
N ALA A 397 -5.89 14.41 8.05
CA ALA A 397 -5.78 14.83 6.66
C ALA A 397 -4.80 16.00 6.51
N PRO A 398 -4.10 16.11 5.37
CA PRO A 398 -3.28 17.28 5.03
C PRO A 398 -4.16 18.47 4.62
N SER A 399 -4.86 19.09 5.55
CA SER A 399 -5.89 20.08 5.28
C SER A 399 -5.37 21.49 4.95
N TRP A 400 -4.19 21.86 5.41
CA TRP A 400 -3.64 23.20 5.19
C TRP A 400 -3.46 23.54 3.71
N GLY A 401 -3.64 24.81 3.38
CA GLY A 401 -3.48 25.35 2.03
C GLY A 401 -4.75 25.32 1.18
N MET A 402 -5.87 24.82 1.71
CA MET A 402 -7.14 24.74 1.01
C MET A 402 -8.04 25.99 1.25
N ASP A 403 -8.78 26.41 0.23
CA ASP A 403 -9.86 27.38 0.42
C ASP A 403 -11.11 26.68 0.95
N ALA A 404 -11.38 26.84 2.24
CA ALA A 404 -12.54 26.26 2.91
C ALA A 404 -13.90 26.66 2.30
N ASN A 405 -13.98 27.78 1.57
CA ASN A 405 -15.21 28.27 0.93
C ASN A 405 -15.40 27.71 -0.49
N GLY A 406 -14.37 27.12 -1.10
CA GLY A 406 -14.40 26.58 -2.45
C GLY A 406 -15.25 25.30 -2.54
N ILE A 407 -16.18 25.24 -3.50
CA ILE A 407 -16.99 24.01 -3.74
C ILE A 407 -16.11 22.87 -4.26
N GLU A 408 -15.16 23.17 -5.13
CA GLU A 408 -14.22 22.20 -5.66
C GLU A 408 -13.31 21.67 -4.55
N THR A 409 -12.80 22.54 -3.70
CA THR A 409 -12.01 22.20 -2.52
C THR A 409 -12.77 21.25 -1.60
N ALA A 410 -14.02 21.59 -1.26
CA ALA A 410 -14.86 20.75 -0.41
C ALA A 410 -15.08 19.36 -1.01
N ARG A 411 -15.37 19.28 -2.31
CA ARG A 411 -15.53 18.00 -3.01
C ARG A 411 -14.25 17.17 -2.98
N ASN A 412 -13.12 17.77 -3.31
CA ASN A 412 -11.83 17.08 -3.33
C ASN A 412 -11.45 16.56 -1.92
N PHE A 413 -11.60 17.42 -0.91
CA PHE A 413 -11.33 17.06 0.49
C PHE A 413 -12.23 15.92 0.98
N LEU A 414 -13.56 16.02 0.80
CA LEU A 414 -14.50 15.00 1.28
C LEU A 414 -14.29 13.66 0.58
N THR A 415 -13.94 13.66 -0.70
CA THR A 415 -13.62 12.43 -1.43
C THR A 415 -12.39 11.78 -0.85
N GLU A 416 -11.27 12.50 -0.79
CA GLU A 416 -10.00 11.99 -0.27
C GLU A 416 -10.11 11.55 1.20
N TRP A 417 -10.76 12.36 2.05
CA TRP A 417 -10.98 12.02 3.45
C TRP A 417 -11.81 10.75 3.64
N SER A 418 -12.87 10.59 2.86
CA SER A 418 -13.69 9.39 2.90
C SER A 418 -12.90 8.15 2.50
N GLU A 419 -12.06 8.25 1.47
CA GLU A 419 -11.18 7.16 1.02
C GLU A 419 -10.16 6.78 2.10
N LEU A 420 -9.54 7.76 2.77
CA LEU A 420 -8.61 7.53 3.88
C LEU A 420 -9.29 6.83 5.06
N VAL A 421 -10.47 7.28 5.46
CA VAL A 421 -11.23 6.63 6.53
C VAL A 421 -11.60 5.19 6.15
N LEU A 422 -12.04 4.95 4.91
CA LEU A 422 -12.38 3.61 4.42
C LEU A 422 -11.16 2.69 4.37
N ARG A 423 -9.97 3.21 4.02
CA ARG A 423 -8.71 2.49 3.98
C ARG A 423 -8.27 2.04 5.37
N ASP A 424 -8.25 2.98 6.32
CA ASP A 424 -7.52 2.80 7.59
C ASP A 424 -8.40 2.37 8.78
N ARG A 425 -9.73 2.39 8.66
CA ARG A 425 -10.69 2.16 9.77
C ARG A 425 -10.59 0.81 10.47
N ASN A 426 -9.92 -0.17 9.87
CA ASN A 426 -9.74 -1.50 10.48
C ASN A 426 -8.49 -1.58 11.39
N HIS A 427 -7.60 -0.58 11.37
CA HIS A 427 -6.39 -0.58 12.19
C HIS A 427 -6.73 -0.41 13.68
N PRO A 428 -6.41 -1.36 14.56
CA PRO A 428 -6.71 -1.22 15.99
C PRO A 428 -5.92 -0.10 16.67
N SER A 429 -4.73 0.26 16.15
CA SER A 429 -3.92 1.37 16.64
C SER A 429 -4.52 2.74 16.38
N LEU A 430 -5.34 2.87 15.33
CA LEU A 430 -5.95 4.13 14.94
C LEU A 430 -7.20 4.40 15.79
N LEU A 431 -7.04 5.23 16.79
CA LEU A 431 -8.09 5.50 17.79
C LEU A 431 -8.90 6.74 17.49
N ILE A 432 -8.32 7.75 16.85
CA ILE A 432 -8.90 9.09 16.69
C ILE A 432 -8.65 9.58 15.26
N TRP A 433 -9.63 10.31 14.74
CA TRP A 433 -9.60 10.94 13.43
C TRP A 433 -9.64 12.45 13.56
N THR A 434 -8.74 13.15 12.87
CA THR A 434 -8.66 14.61 12.80
C THR A 434 -8.81 15.03 11.34
N PRO A 435 -10.01 15.39 10.88
CA PRO A 435 -10.23 15.79 9.50
C PRO A 435 -9.50 17.08 9.14
N MET A 436 -9.42 18.03 10.08
CA MET A 436 -8.87 19.36 9.83
C MET A 436 -8.08 19.84 11.05
N ASN A 437 -6.99 20.57 10.79
CA ASN A 437 -6.18 21.21 11.82
C ASN A 437 -6.22 22.72 11.69
N GLU A 438 -6.63 23.43 12.77
CA GLU A 438 -6.57 24.90 12.87
C GLU A 438 -7.29 25.65 11.73
N GLU A 439 -8.39 25.11 11.22
CA GLU A 439 -9.15 25.68 10.11
C GLU A 439 -10.63 25.71 10.42
N TRP A 440 -11.30 26.76 9.92
CA TRP A 440 -12.76 26.89 9.94
C TRP A 440 -13.34 26.54 8.59
N TRP A 441 -14.11 25.49 8.55
CA TRP A 441 -14.84 25.08 7.34
C TRP A 441 -16.33 25.39 7.50
N PRO A 442 -17.03 25.78 6.43
CA PRO A 442 -18.48 26.02 6.46
C PRO A 442 -19.25 24.78 6.90
N ASP A 443 -20.41 24.96 7.55
CA ASP A 443 -21.28 23.88 8.04
C ASP A 443 -21.58 22.81 6.97
N ARG A 444 -21.63 23.20 5.69
CA ARG A 444 -21.83 22.26 4.57
C ARG A 444 -20.72 21.20 4.43
N VAL A 445 -19.57 21.39 5.03
CA VAL A 445 -18.45 20.45 5.02
C VAL A 445 -18.38 19.68 6.33
N GLN A 446 -18.65 20.34 7.45
CA GLN A 446 -18.72 19.74 8.77
C GLN A 446 -19.91 18.78 8.89
#